data_636713c7cb69d351b4531463e4c37b1d
#
_entry.id   636713c7cb69d351b4531463e4c37b1d
#
_cell.length_a   1.000
_cell.length_b   1.000
_cell.length_c   1.000
_cell.angle_alpha   90.00
_cell.angle_beta   90.00
_cell.angle_gamma   90.00
#
_symmetry.space_group_name_H-M   'P 1'
#
loop_
_entity.id
_entity.type
_entity.pdbx_description
1 polymer ?
#
loop_
_entity_poly.entity_id
_entity_poly.type
_entity_poly.pdbx_seq_one_letter_code
_entity_poly.pdbx_strand_id
1 'polypeptide(L)'
;MKKVFILLLITLHPIFPQNIVSDTIIHQVERKETLFSISQKYNINVSDILELNPKLRESRLKRKSNILIPVLESIQESILVKKDSLIKDDNLSRLDSIFVRKRKKDSQLNLSVLLPFRSNSVNYDSIQEVESLFEDRNLYTITLDFYSGILYAIEDLKELNISVNLNVFDTENSLNKLNDISSNDLVRNSDVIIGPLIPRNFETFSNIELLESIPKVFPLSTIPIKIIKGVIQSVTPKKFLRNRMINYLVENLNREDNIVIIADSLNKEIDSKLSEIFPNSIKIKPEFEGYILPELLDSLLVDSLPNKVIVESEIFTLISSVVSQLNSQITSERDVKLYTTYRGNQYDDSSINIKDLGNLAFTYTSISKKMNNDSITKFENRYLNLFGSFPNKDVIRGYDVTKDILLRVLIDKNLNRTTKYDEQSYIESKFLYKKDTLGGLYNSSMFILRHREYDIEEIIEQ
;
A
#
# COMPACT_ATOMS: atom_id res chain seq x y z
N MET A 1 62.15 50.53 -7.40
CA MET A 1 60.88 50.15 -6.72
C MET A 1 60.06 49.28 -7.69
N LYS A 2 60.15 47.97 -7.54
CA LYS A 2 59.35 47.02 -8.36
C LYS A 2 58.11 46.64 -7.56
N LYS A 3 56.90 46.96 -8.09
CA LYS A 3 55.63 46.55 -7.54
C LYS A 3 55.31 45.14 -8.05
N VAL A 4 55.22 44.19 -7.12
CA VAL A 4 54.76 42.84 -7.39
C VAL A 4 53.24 42.84 -7.25
N PHE A 5 52.52 42.49 -8.32
CA PHE A 5 51.05 42.25 -8.34
C PHE A 5 50.84 40.79 -8.06
N ILE A 6 50.25 40.47 -6.91
CA ILE A 6 49.79 39.11 -6.57
C ILE A 6 48.35 39.00 -7.09
N LEU A 7 48.19 38.15 -8.13
CA LEU A 7 46.87 37.78 -8.69
C LEU A 7 46.31 36.66 -7.85
N LEU A 8 45.27 36.96 -7.05
CA LEU A 8 44.56 35.97 -6.24
C LEU A 8 43.52 35.26 -7.12
N LEU A 9 43.82 34.02 -7.57
CA LEU A 9 42.89 33.16 -8.30
C LEU A 9 41.91 32.56 -7.29
N ILE A 10 40.68 33.10 -7.24
CA ILE A 10 39.56 32.49 -6.51
C ILE A 10 38.98 31.40 -7.41
N THR A 11 39.29 30.15 -7.12
CA THR A 11 38.60 29.00 -7.72
C THR A 11 37.27 28.83 -7.03
N LEU A 12 36.17 29.19 -7.70
CA LEU A 12 34.82 28.77 -7.29
C LEU A 12 34.68 27.26 -7.46
N HIS A 13 34.73 26.53 -6.37
CA HIS A 13 34.27 25.15 -6.33
C HIS A 13 32.75 25.16 -6.14
N PRO A 14 31.95 24.40 -6.92
CA PRO A 14 30.55 24.23 -6.63
C PRO A 14 30.42 23.46 -5.32
N ILE A 15 29.85 24.12 -4.30
CA ILE A 15 29.46 23.47 -3.05
C ILE A 15 28.22 22.67 -3.35
N PHE A 16 28.33 21.37 -3.52
CA PHE A 16 27.21 20.45 -3.40
C PHE A 16 26.88 20.34 -1.91
N PRO A 17 25.61 20.41 -1.51
CA PRO A 17 25.24 20.18 -0.13
C PRO A 17 25.51 18.71 0.19
N GLN A 18 26.60 18.45 0.90
CA GLN A 18 26.81 17.17 1.56
C GLN A 18 25.83 17.12 2.74
N ASN A 19 24.89 16.17 2.70
CA ASN A 19 24.11 15.81 3.88
C ASN A 19 25.11 15.36 4.96
N ILE A 20 25.24 16.15 6.02
CA ILE A 20 26.08 15.80 7.15
C ILE A 20 25.36 14.70 7.92
N VAL A 21 25.82 13.46 7.76
CA VAL A 21 25.43 12.34 8.61
C VAL A 21 26.11 12.55 9.95
N SER A 22 25.39 13.03 10.95
CA SER A 22 25.97 13.38 12.26
C SER A 22 26.03 12.18 13.21
N ASP A 23 25.20 11.14 12.99
CA ASP A 23 25.17 9.95 13.83
C ASP A 23 24.79 8.70 13.04
N THR A 24 25.26 7.52 13.49
CA THR A 24 24.91 6.23 12.91
C THR A 24 24.44 5.26 13.98
N ILE A 25 23.40 4.48 13.70
CA ILE A 25 22.94 3.38 14.55
C ILE A 25 23.47 2.07 13.99
N ILE A 26 23.92 1.17 14.87
CA ILE A 26 24.28 -0.20 14.50
C ILE A 26 23.00 -1.05 14.59
N HIS A 27 22.54 -1.58 13.46
CA HIS A 27 21.43 -2.52 13.40
C HIS A 27 21.97 -3.94 13.21
N GLN A 28 21.58 -4.87 14.08
CA GLN A 28 21.88 -6.30 13.92
C GLN A 28 20.74 -6.95 13.13
N VAL A 29 21.08 -7.48 11.95
CA VAL A 29 20.12 -8.10 11.04
C VAL A 29 19.44 -9.33 11.66
N GLU A 30 18.13 -9.31 11.73
CA GLU A 30 17.31 -10.38 12.27
C GLU A 30 16.91 -11.42 11.20
N ARG A 31 16.15 -12.44 11.61
CA ARG A 31 15.68 -13.47 10.69
C ARG A 31 14.62 -12.88 9.74
N LYS A 32 14.77 -13.13 8.45
CA LYS A 32 13.88 -12.63 7.36
C LYS A 32 13.94 -11.12 7.10
N GLU A 33 14.82 -10.35 7.72
CA GLU A 33 15.02 -8.95 7.36
C GLU A 33 15.72 -8.80 6.00
N THR A 34 15.29 -7.82 5.23
CA THR A 34 15.89 -7.38 3.97
C THR A 34 16.35 -5.94 4.10
N LEU A 35 17.21 -5.47 3.20
CA LEU A 35 17.57 -4.05 3.15
C LEU A 35 16.33 -3.16 3.03
N PHE A 36 15.32 -3.62 2.32
CA PHE A 36 14.07 -2.91 2.17
C PHE A 36 13.26 -2.89 3.49
N SER A 37 13.10 -4.02 4.19
CA SER A 37 12.40 -4.02 5.49
C SER A 37 13.13 -3.19 6.53
N ILE A 38 14.47 -3.17 6.50
CA ILE A 38 15.29 -2.33 7.38
C ILE A 38 15.16 -0.86 7.00
N SER A 39 15.17 -0.51 5.73
CA SER A 39 14.95 0.86 5.28
C SER A 39 13.57 1.37 5.72
N GLN A 40 12.56 0.51 5.67
CA GLN A 40 11.22 0.80 6.18
C GLN A 40 11.22 1.00 7.71
N LYS A 41 11.92 0.12 8.44
CA LYS A 41 12.01 0.16 9.91
C LYS A 41 12.63 1.47 10.42
N TYR A 42 13.59 2.03 9.68
CA TYR A 42 14.30 3.26 10.05
C TYR A 42 13.88 4.49 9.25
N ASN A 43 12.90 4.35 8.37
CA ASN A 43 12.38 5.41 7.50
C ASN A 43 13.47 6.15 6.70
N ILE A 44 14.34 5.38 6.06
CA ILE A 44 15.45 5.86 5.23
C ILE A 44 15.42 5.15 3.88
N ASN A 45 16.10 5.69 2.86
CA ASN A 45 16.20 5.00 1.58
C ASN A 45 17.20 3.85 1.66
N VAL A 46 16.99 2.80 0.87
CA VAL A 46 17.93 1.69 0.75
C VAL A 46 19.30 2.18 0.23
N SER A 47 19.31 3.22 -0.63
CA SER A 47 20.52 3.89 -1.12
C SER A 47 21.40 4.39 0.03
N ASP A 48 20.79 5.00 1.05
CA ASP A 48 21.49 5.61 2.19
C ASP A 48 22.14 4.53 3.09
N ILE A 49 21.44 3.38 3.25
CA ILE A 49 22.02 2.20 3.93
C ILE A 49 23.21 1.66 3.14
N LEU A 50 23.09 1.55 1.81
CA LEU A 50 24.14 1.02 0.94
C LEU A 50 25.36 1.95 0.86
N GLU A 51 25.17 3.25 1.00
CA GLU A 51 26.24 4.22 1.05
C GLU A 51 27.14 4.01 2.28
N LEU A 52 26.54 3.79 3.45
CA LEU A 52 27.27 3.48 4.68
C LEU A 52 27.76 2.03 4.76
N ASN A 53 27.21 1.14 3.93
CA ASN A 53 27.56 -0.28 3.91
C ASN A 53 27.93 -0.76 2.49
N PRO A 54 28.99 -0.28 1.86
CA PRO A 54 29.30 -0.55 0.44
C PRO A 54 29.41 -2.03 0.09
N LYS A 55 29.83 -2.86 1.06
CA LYS A 55 29.96 -4.32 0.89
C LYS A 55 28.62 -5.03 0.62
N LEU A 56 27.50 -4.40 0.98
CA LEU A 56 26.17 -4.96 0.73
C LEU A 56 25.70 -4.79 -0.73
N ARG A 57 26.42 -4.00 -1.53
CA ARG A 57 26.15 -3.90 -2.99
C ARG A 57 26.54 -5.19 -3.73
N GLU A 58 27.52 -5.93 -3.19
CA GLU A 58 28.09 -7.12 -3.81
C GLU A 58 27.76 -8.41 -3.05
N SER A 59 27.15 -8.33 -1.86
CA SER A 59 26.88 -9.48 -1.01
C SER A 59 25.47 -9.47 -0.46
N ARG A 60 24.90 -10.66 -0.26
CA ARG A 60 23.58 -10.81 0.41
C ARG A 60 23.68 -10.40 1.88
N LEU A 61 22.61 -9.77 2.37
CA LEU A 61 22.43 -9.47 3.77
C LEU A 61 22.45 -10.77 4.61
N LYS A 62 23.32 -10.83 5.62
CA LYS A 62 23.48 -12.04 6.46
C LYS A 62 22.82 -11.84 7.80
N ARG A 63 22.04 -12.83 8.25
CA ARG A 63 21.48 -12.84 9.61
C ARG A 63 22.58 -12.68 10.65
N LYS A 64 22.31 -11.90 11.70
CA LYS A 64 23.23 -11.52 12.78
C LYS A 64 24.44 -10.66 12.34
N SER A 65 24.48 -10.20 11.10
CA SER A 65 25.47 -9.18 10.73
C SER A 65 25.03 -7.81 11.24
N ASN A 66 26.00 -6.98 11.59
CA ASN A 66 25.76 -5.59 11.95
C ASN A 66 25.89 -4.72 10.70
N ILE A 67 24.92 -3.84 10.48
CA ILE A 67 24.94 -2.82 9.43
C ILE A 67 24.79 -1.43 10.04
N LEU A 68 25.35 -0.44 9.38
CA LEU A 68 25.26 0.96 9.78
C LEU A 68 24.02 1.59 9.16
N ILE A 69 23.23 2.25 10.00
CA ILE A 69 22.00 2.95 9.62
C ILE A 69 22.24 4.44 9.84
N PRO A 70 22.07 5.31 8.82
CA PRO A 70 22.22 6.75 9.00
C PRO A 70 21.09 7.31 9.86
N VAL A 71 21.43 8.18 10.82
CA VAL A 71 20.46 9.01 11.52
C VAL A 71 20.42 10.35 10.80
N LEU A 72 19.30 10.64 10.15
CA LEU A 72 19.05 11.96 9.59
C LEU A 72 18.65 12.88 10.74
N GLU A 73 19.55 13.76 11.17
CA GLU A 73 19.14 14.87 12.05
C GLU A 73 18.17 15.77 11.27
N SER A 74 16.88 15.64 11.58
CA SER A 74 15.93 16.71 11.29
C SER A 74 16.31 17.90 12.16
N ILE A 75 16.79 18.95 11.51
CA ILE A 75 17.20 20.23 12.07
C ILE A 75 16.18 20.67 13.13
N GLN A 76 16.60 20.61 14.42
CA GLN A 76 15.98 21.37 15.48
C GLN A 76 16.32 22.85 15.30
N GLU A 77 15.64 23.53 14.39
CA GLU A 77 15.63 24.99 14.39
C GLU A 77 14.26 25.53 14.06
N SER A 78 13.79 26.33 14.96
CA SER A 78 12.65 27.24 14.91
C SER A 78 11.34 26.80 15.55
N ILE A 79 11.39 26.48 16.83
CA ILE A 79 10.30 26.84 17.72
C ILE A 79 10.63 28.24 18.29
N LEU A 80 10.28 29.26 17.54
CA LEU A 80 9.92 30.60 18.06
C LEU A 80 9.55 31.49 16.87
N VAL A 81 8.35 32.09 16.99
CA VAL A 81 7.84 33.23 16.19
C VAL A 81 6.99 32.81 14.97
N LYS A 82 5.70 32.70 15.08
CA LYS A 82 4.67 33.75 14.86
C LYS A 82 3.28 33.10 14.88
N LYS A 83 2.48 33.47 15.85
CA LYS A 83 1.03 33.54 15.73
C LYS A 83 0.71 34.56 14.61
N ASP A 84 -0.32 34.22 13.84
CA ASP A 84 -0.90 35.01 12.75
C ASP A 84 -0.18 34.95 11.39
N SER A 85 -0.47 33.85 10.66
CA SER A 85 -0.74 33.90 9.23
C SER A 85 -1.56 32.66 8.86
N LEU A 86 -2.65 32.88 8.17
CA LEU A 86 -3.53 31.88 7.58
C LEU A 86 -2.66 30.83 6.86
N ILE A 87 -2.58 29.64 7.43
CA ILE A 87 -1.89 28.50 6.83
C ILE A 87 -2.68 28.13 5.58
N LYS A 88 -2.16 28.48 4.41
CA LYS A 88 -2.48 27.80 3.19
C LYS A 88 -1.80 26.44 3.27
N ASP A 89 -2.50 25.47 3.82
CA ASP A 89 -2.08 24.08 3.84
C ASP A 89 -2.37 23.50 2.45
N ASP A 90 -1.36 23.46 1.58
CA ASP A 90 -1.46 22.88 0.22
C ASP A 90 -1.70 21.34 0.24
N ASN A 91 -1.80 20.72 1.43
CA ASN A 91 -1.94 19.29 1.64
C ASN A 91 -3.31 18.83 2.12
N LEU A 92 -4.29 19.74 2.24
CA LEU A 92 -5.66 19.33 2.57
C LEU A 92 -6.29 18.62 1.36
N SER A 93 -6.84 17.42 1.55
CA SER A 93 -7.65 16.81 0.52
C SER A 93 -8.80 17.74 0.13
N ARG A 94 -9.30 17.59 -1.11
CA ARG A 94 -10.43 18.43 -1.56
C ARG A 94 -11.67 18.26 -0.65
N LEU A 95 -11.86 17.09 -0.06
CA LEU A 95 -12.92 16.85 0.92
C LEU A 95 -12.68 17.61 2.23
N ASP A 96 -11.45 17.64 2.73
CA ASP A 96 -11.09 18.44 3.91
C ASP A 96 -11.44 19.91 3.67
N SER A 97 -11.07 20.45 2.52
CA SER A 97 -11.37 21.85 2.16
C SER A 97 -12.88 22.13 2.00
N ILE A 98 -13.64 21.18 1.42
CA ILE A 98 -15.10 21.27 1.29
C ILE A 98 -15.74 21.21 2.68
N PHE A 99 -15.25 20.31 3.54
CA PHE A 99 -15.72 20.18 4.91
C PHE A 99 -15.48 21.47 5.70
N VAL A 100 -14.27 21.99 5.70
CA VAL A 100 -13.91 23.25 6.38
C VAL A 100 -14.82 24.41 5.94
N ARG A 101 -15.17 24.49 4.65
CA ARG A 101 -16.09 25.51 4.10
C ARG A 101 -17.56 25.31 4.50
N LYS A 102 -18.02 24.06 4.62
CA LYS A 102 -19.42 23.71 4.92
C LYS A 102 -19.68 23.45 6.40
N ARG A 103 -18.69 23.62 7.24
CA ARG A 103 -18.65 23.27 8.66
C ARG A 103 -19.88 23.79 9.41
N LYS A 104 -20.69 22.89 9.93
CA LYS A 104 -21.58 23.17 11.04
C LYS A 104 -20.74 23.13 12.33
N LYS A 105 -20.85 24.12 13.20
CA LYS A 105 -20.22 24.05 14.53
C LYS A 105 -20.72 22.77 15.21
N ASP A 106 -19.79 22.04 15.85
CA ASP A 106 -20.08 20.84 16.67
C ASP A 106 -20.71 19.66 15.90
N SER A 107 -20.02 19.21 14.83
CA SER A 107 -20.43 17.98 14.14
C SER A 107 -20.05 16.75 14.98
N GLN A 108 -21.06 15.93 15.28
CA GLN A 108 -20.91 14.67 16.01
C GLN A 108 -21.31 13.50 15.11
N LEU A 109 -20.53 12.44 15.10
CA LEU A 109 -20.76 11.20 14.35
C LEU A 109 -20.75 9.99 15.29
N ASN A 110 -21.61 9.01 15.01
CA ASN A 110 -21.58 7.70 15.64
C ASN A 110 -20.96 6.68 14.67
N LEU A 111 -19.77 6.20 14.99
CA LEU A 111 -19.05 5.18 14.24
C LEU A 111 -19.09 3.85 15.00
N SER A 112 -19.60 2.80 14.36
CA SER A 112 -19.40 1.43 14.87
C SER A 112 -18.32 0.72 14.06
N VAL A 113 -17.42 0.04 14.76
CA VAL A 113 -16.29 -0.70 14.19
C VAL A 113 -16.42 -2.16 14.61
N LEU A 114 -16.54 -3.04 13.63
CA LEU A 114 -16.75 -4.47 13.82
C LEU A 114 -15.51 -5.23 13.34
N LEU A 115 -14.65 -5.63 14.28
CA LEU A 115 -13.34 -6.21 13.97
C LEU A 115 -13.14 -7.56 14.66
N PRO A 116 -12.42 -8.51 14.06
CA PRO A 116 -12.18 -9.83 14.62
C PRO A 116 -10.97 -9.84 15.57
N PHE A 117 -11.07 -9.14 16.70
CA PHE A 117 -9.99 -9.11 17.72
C PHE A 117 -9.76 -10.48 18.33
N ARG A 118 -10.80 -11.33 18.40
CA ARG A 118 -10.73 -12.67 18.98
C ARG A 118 -10.15 -12.66 20.41
N SER A 119 -10.53 -11.66 21.19
CA SER A 119 -9.99 -11.42 22.54
C SER A 119 -10.15 -12.63 23.46
N ASN A 120 -11.23 -13.40 23.31
CA ASN A 120 -11.48 -14.62 24.11
C ASN A 120 -10.57 -15.80 23.73
N SER A 121 -9.85 -15.75 22.61
CA SER A 121 -8.96 -16.84 22.16
C SER A 121 -7.49 -16.62 22.52
N VAL A 122 -7.17 -15.50 23.16
CA VAL A 122 -5.80 -15.16 23.57
C VAL A 122 -5.62 -15.49 25.03
N ASN A 123 -4.62 -16.30 25.33
CA ASN A 123 -4.21 -16.57 26.70
C ASN A 123 -3.25 -15.47 27.18
N TYR A 124 -3.79 -14.44 27.82
CA TYR A 124 -3.00 -13.30 28.31
C TYR A 124 -2.07 -13.64 29.49
N ASP A 125 -2.24 -14.79 30.13
CA ASP A 125 -1.36 -15.26 31.22
C ASP A 125 -0.06 -15.89 30.70
N SER A 126 0.00 -16.20 29.39
CA SER A 126 1.17 -16.77 28.73
C SER A 126 1.89 -15.71 27.88
N ILE A 127 2.96 -15.13 28.40
CA ILE A 127 3.79 -14.13 27.67
C ILE A 127 4.27 -14.71 26.34
N GLN A 128 4.70 -15.98 26.32
CA GLN A 128 5.20 -16.62 25.11
C GLN A 128 4.12 -16.77 24.03
N GLU A 129 2.88 -17.11 24.40
CA GLU A 129 1.77 -17.18 23.44
C GLU A 129 1.42 -15.79 22.91
N VAL A 130 1.39 -14.78 23.78
CA VAL A 130 1.15 -13.39 23.36
C VAL A 130 2.24 -12.90 22.41
N GLU A 131 3.53 -13.11 22.74
CA GLU A 131 4.65 -12.74 21.86
C GLU A 131 4.55 -13.42 20.49
N SER A 132 4.20 -14.72 20.46
CA SER A 132 4.07 -15.45 19.20
C SER A 132 2.98 -14.91 18.27
N LEU A 133 1.94 -14.26 18.80
CA LEU A 133 0.90 -13.62 18.00
C LEU A 133 1.42 -12.42 17.18
N PHE A 134 2.53 -11.80 17.64
CA PHE A 134 3.13 -10.64 16.99
C PHE A 134 4.34 -10.97 16.13
N GLU A 135 4.79 -12.23 16.09
CA GLU A 135 5.97 -12.63 15.30
C GLU A 135 5.72 -12.51 13.78
N ASP A 136 4.53 -12.86 13.34
CA ASP A 136 4.17 -12.87 11.92
C ASP A 136 2.87 -12.06 11.67
N ARG A 137 2.74 -11.53 10.44
CA ARG A 137 1.51 -10.87 10.01
C ARG A 137 0.37 -11.88 9.91
N ASN A 138 -0.64 -11.73 10.74
CA ASN A 138 -1.80 -12.61 10.84
C ASN A 138 -3.09 -11.78 11.05
N LEU A 139 -4.25 -12.44 11.15
CA LEU A 139 -5.52 -11.73 11.32
C LEU A 139 -5.57 -10.87 12.58
N TYR A 140 -4.92 -11.30 13.66
CA TYR A 140 -4.87 -10.56 14.93
C TYR A 140 -4.07 -9.26 14.78
N THR A 141 -2.84 -9.34 14.25
CA THR A 141 -2.00 -8.16 14.02
C THR A 141 -2.62 -7.19 13.00
N ILE A 142 -3.18 -7.70 11.90
CA ILE A 142 -3.92 -6.88 10.91
C ILE A 142 -5.08 -6.14 11.58
N THR A 143 -5.82 -6.82 12.47
CA THR A 143 -6.96 -6.23 13.16
C THR A 143 -6.54 -5.08 14.08
N LEU A 144 -5.49 -5.29 14.89
CA LEU A 144 -4.96 -4.27 15.80
C LEU A 144 -4.38 -3.08 15.06
N ASP A 145 -3.59 -3.34 14.02
CA ASP A 145 -2.98 -2.30 13.20
C ASP A 145 -4.05 -1.45 12.50
N PHE A 146 -5.04 -2.09 11.89
CA PHE A 146 -6.15 -1.39 11.27
C PHE A 146 -6.95 -0.55 12.28
N TYR A 147 -7.19 -1.09 13.48
CA TYR A 147 -7.86 -0.38 14.56
C TYR A 147 -7.07 0.84 15.04
N SER A 148 -5.77 0.72 15.23
CA SER A 148 -4.92 1.87 15.61
C SER A 148 -4.94 2.97 14.54
N GLY A 149 -5.03 2.60 13.26
CA GLY A 149 -5.25 3.55 12.17
C GLY A 149 -6.60 4.27 12.27
N ILE A 150 -7.68 3.57 12.63
CA ILE A 150 -8.99 4.19 12.91
C ILE A 150 -8.88 5.21 14.04
N LEU A 151 -8.23 4.84 15.16
CA LEU A 151 -8.03 5.75 16.30
C LEU A 151 -7.25 6.98 15.90
N TYR A 152 -6.21 6.81 15.08
CA TYR A 152 -5.41 7.92 14.60
C TYR A 152 -6.19 8.87 13.68
N ALA A 153 -7.04 8.33 12.79
CA ALA A 153 -7.93 9.14 11.96
C ALA A 153 -8.93 9.96 12.79
N ILE A 154 -9.47 9.35 13.87
CA ILE A 154 -10.38 10.05 14.78
C ILE A 154 -9.64 11.16 15.52
N GLU A 155 -8.40 10.96 15.93
CA GLU A 155 -7.60 11.99 16.58
C GLU A 155 -7.33 13.18 15.66
N ASP A 156 -7.04 12.92 14.37
CA ASP A 156 -6.92 13.96 13.34
C ASP A 156 -8.21 14.76 13.15
N LEU A 157 -9.36 14.05 13.14
CA LEU A 157 -10.66 14.70 12.97
C LEU A 157 -11.03 15.61 14.17
N LYS A 158 -10.55 15.31 15.38
CA LYS A 158 -10.72 16.20 16.54
C LYS A 158 -10.04 17.56 16.32
N GLU A 159 -8.88 17.59 15.66
CA GLU A 159 -8.21 18.87 15.30
C GLU A 159 -9.08 19.72 14.36
N LEU A 160 -9.90 19.08 13.56
CA LEU A 160 -10.91 19.73 12.71
C LEU A 160 -12.21 20.07 13.48
N ASN A 161 -12.26 19.87 14.81
CA ASN A 161 -13.44 20.01 15.69
C ASN A 161 -14.61 19.10 15.26
N ILE A 162 -14.31 17.88 14.83
CA ILE A 162 -15.26 16.81 14.57
C ILE A 162 -15.21 15.85 15.76
N SER A 163 -16.36 15.62 16.40
CA SER A 163 -16.48 14.63 17.46
C SER A 163 -16.97 13.31 16.90
N VAL A 164 -16.30 12.22 17.25
CA VAL A 164 -16.70 10.87 16.85
C VAL A 164 -16.94 10.01 18.08
N ASN A 165 -18.17 9.54 18.24
CA ASN A 165 -18.52 8.51 19.21
C ASN A 165 -18.17 7.15 18.60
N LEU A 166 -17.08 6.55 19.07
CA LEU A 166 -16.57 5.28 18.59
C LEU A 166 -17.13 4.13 19.43
N ASN A 167 -17.86 3.21 18.77
CA ASN A 167 -18.32 1.95 19.36
C ASN A 167 -17.56 0.79 18.72
N VAL A 168 -16.86 -0.01 19.53
CA VAL A 168 -16.00 -1.10 19.05
C VAL A 168 -16.58 -2.44 19.48
N PHE A 169 -16.71 -3.36 18.52
CA PHE A 169 -17.26 -4.68 18.74
C PHE A 169 -16.28 -5.75 18.25
N ASP A 170 -15.95 -6.70 19.13
CA ASP A 170 -15.21 -7.91 18.74
C ASP A 170 -16.17 -8.88 18.05
N THR A 171 -15.95 -9.13 16.77
CA THR A 171 -16.75 -10.08 16.00
C THR A 171 -16.35 -11.53 16.24
N GLU A 172 -15.22 -11.77 16.92
CA GLU A 172 -14.64 -13.12 17.17
C GLU A 172 -14.51 -13.96 15.87
N ASN A 173 -14.61 -13.33 14.70
CA ASN A 173 -14.76 -13.98 13.39
C ASN A 173 -15.95 -14.96 13.32
N SER A 174 -17.01 -14.69 14.05
CA SER A 174 -18.18 -15.56 14.24
C SER A 174 -19.45 -14.93 13.67
N LEU A 175 -20.20 -15.70 12.86
CA LEU A 175 -21.51 -15.27 12.33
C LEU A 175 -22.57 -15.12 13.44
N ASN A 176 -22.55 -15.97 14.46
CA ASN A 176 -23.48 -15.86 15.59
C ASN A 176 -23.25 -14.55 16.34
N LYS A 177 -21.96 -14.22 16.60
CA LYS A 177 -21.60 -12.95 17.25
C LYS A 177 -22.05 -11.74 16.45
N LEU A 178 -21.94 -11.79 15.13
CA LEU A 178 -22.41 -10.71 14.25
C LEU A 178 -23.93 -10.52 14.31
N ASN A 179 -24.71 -11.60 14.45
CA ASN A 179 -26.15 -11.49 14.64
C ASN A 179 -26.49 -10.81 15.98
N ASP A 180 -25.79 -11.19 17.07
CA ASP A 180 -25.97 -10.54 18.37
C ASP A 180 -25.62 -9.05 18.30
N ILE A 181 -24.49 -8.71 17.69
CA ILE A 181 -24.02 -7.33 17.49
C ILE A 181 -25.04 -6.52 16.68
N SER A 182 -25.66 -7.10 15.66
CA SER A 182 -26.63 -6.40 14.80
C SER A 182 -27.87 -5.90 15.55
N SER A 183 -28.20 -6.53 16.66
CA SER A 183 -29.32 -6.19 17.53
C SER A 183 -28.98 -5.10 18.56
N ASN A 184 -27.73 -4.72 18.67
CA ASN A 184 -27.25 -3.70 19.61
C ASN A 184 -27.68 -2.30 19.16
N ASP A 185 -28.25 -1.53 20.08
CA ASP A 185 -28.75 -0.17 19.81
C ASP A 185 -27.63 0.81 19.36
N LEU A 186 -26.38 0.65 19.87
CA LEU A 186 -25.27 1.46 19.43
C LEU A 186 -24.94 1.23 17.95
N VAL A 187 -25.04 -0.01 17.48
CA VAL A 187 -24.85 -0.36 16.06
C VAL A 187 -25.98 0.19 15.20
N ARG A 188 -27.23 0.04 15.67
CA ARG A 188 -28.42 0.49 14.95
C ARG A 188 -28.54 2.01 14.85
N ASN A 189 -27.91 2.74 15.77
CA ASN A 189 -27.86 4.21 15.78
C ASN A 189 -26.56 4.78 15.17
N SER A 190 -25.77 3.96 14.48
CA SER A 190 -24.55 4.43 13.82
C SER A 190 -24.86 5.23 12.57
N ASP A 191 -24.05 6.25 12.32
CA ASP A 191 -24.04 6.98 11.04
C ASP A 191 -23.32 6.17 9.95
N VAL A 192 -22.37 5.32 10.36
CA VAL A 192 -21.63 4.40 9.49
C VAL A 192 -21.03 3.24 10.30
N ILE A 193 -20.89 2.08 9.64
CA ILE A 193 -20.26 0.88 10.20
C ILE A 193 -19.02 0.54 9.35
N ILE A 194 -17.86 0.34 9.98
CA ILE A 194 -16.65 -0.16 9.34
C ILE A 194 -16.44 -1.63 9.73
N GLY A 195 -16.31 -2.51 8.75
CA GLY A 195 -16.22 -3.96 8.94
C GLY A 195 -17.59 -4.66 8.82
N PRO A 196 -17.62 -6.00 9.03
CA PRO A 196 -16.50 -6.91 9.34
C PRO A 196 -15.40 -6.98 8.27
N LEU A 197 -14.19 -7.47 8.64
CA LEU A 197 -13.05 -7.53 7.71
C LEU A 197 -13.09 -8.73 6.75
N ILE A 198 -13.73 -9.82 7.15
CA ILE A 198 -13.74 -11.07 6.40
C ILE A 198 -14.91 -11.05 5.39
N PRO A 199 -14.67 -11.31 4.08
CA PRO A 199 -15.69 -11.17 3.03
C PRO A 199 -17.00 -11.89 3.33
N ARG A 200 -16.95 -13.18 3.68
CA ARG A 200 -18.13 -13.99 3.99
C ARG A 200 -18.95 -13.40 5.17
N ASN A 201 -18.25 -12.96 6.21
CA ASN A 201 -18.89 -12.38 7.38
C ASN A 201 -19.52 -11.03 7.06
N PHE A 202 -18.82 -10.22 6.23
CA PHE A 202 -19.32 -8.93 5.79
C PHE A 202 -20.58 -9.08 4.92
N GLU A 203 -20.59 -9.99 3.95
CA GLU A 203 -21.77 -10.23 3.10
C GLU A 203 -22.96 -10.69 3.93
N THR A 204 -22.78 -11.62 4.88
CA THR A 204 -23.85 -12.06 5.77
C THR A 204 -24.40 -10.90 6.61
N PHE A 205 -23.50 -10.11 7.22
CA PHE A 205 -23.87 -8.95 8.05
C PHE A 205 -24.56 -7.86 7.23
N SER A 206 -24.11 -7.60 6.02
CA SER A 206 -24.65 -6.54 5.16
C SER A 206 -26.09 -6.80 4.69
N ASN A 207 -26.54 -8.06 4.70
CA ASN A 207 -27.91 -8.46 4.33
C ASN A 207 -28.92 -8.40 5.50
N ILE A 208 -28.51 -7.99 6.70
CA ILE A 208 -29.41 -7.86 7.85
C ILE A 208 -30.33 -6.65 7.64
N GLU A 209 -31.64 -6.90 7.52
CA GLU A 209 -32.64 -5.87 7.24
C GLU A 209 -32.68 -4.73 8.25
N LEU A 210 -32.46 -5.00 9.54
CA LEU A 210 -32.39 -3.99 10.60
C LEU A 210 -31.32 -2.91 10.35
N LEU A 211 -30.32 -3.21 9.53
CA LEU A 211 -29.18 -2.34 9.23
C LEU A 211 -29.19 -1.79 7.79
N GLU A 212 -30.28 -1.99 7.02
CA GLU A 212 -30.33 -1.63 5.59
C GLU A 212 -30.03 -0.14 5.34
N SER A 213 -30.51 0.73 6.22
CA SER A 213 -30.34 2.19 6.09
C SER A 213 -28.95 2.70 6.45
N ILE A 214 -28.13 1.90 7.14
CA ILE A 214 -26.83 2.30 7.65
C ILE A 214 -25.74 1.93 6.63
N PRO A 215 -24.88 2.87 6.21
CA PRO A 215 -23.74 2.57 5.36
C PRO A 215 -22.77 1.60 6.04
N LYS A 216 -22.37 0.55 5.32
CA LYS A 216 -21.43 -0.49 5.78
C LYS A 216 -20.24 -0.53 4.87
N VAL A 217 -19.04 -0.38 5.43
CA VAL A 217 -17.76 -0.26 4.70
C VAL A 217 -16.99 -1.56 4.81
N PHE A 218 -16.67 -2.17 3.65
CA PHE A 218 -15.75 -3.29 3.52
C PHE A 218 -14.35 -2.76 3.24
N PRO A 219 -13.39 -2.79 4.21
CA PRO A 219 -12.26 -1.87 4.19
C PRO A 219 -10.95 -2.43 3.65
N LEU A 220 -10.73 -3.77 3.62
CA LEU A 220 -9.39 -4.32 3.45
C LEU A 220 -9.17 -5.21 2.22
N SER A 221 -10.23 -5.80 1.65
CA SER A 221 -10.05 -6.86 0.66
C SER A 221 -10.41 -6.42 -0.77
N THR A 222 -9.59 -6.84 -1.73
CA THR A 222 -9.87 -6.74 -3.17
C THR A 222 -10.81 -7.83 -3.68
N ILE A 223 -11.14 -8.82 -2.83
CA ILE A 223 -12.08 -9.90 -3.15
C ILE A 223 -13.45 -9.27 -3.43
N PRO A 224 -14.10 -9.61 -4.55
CA PRO A 224 -15.44 -9.10 -4.86
C PRO A 224 -16.46 -9.55 -3.81
N ILE A 225 -17.32 -8.61 -3.39
CA ILE A 225 -18.48 -8.85 -2.56
C ILE A 225 -19.73 -8.36 -3.29
N LYS A 226 -20.92 -8.73 -2.80
CA LYS A 226 -22.17 -8.15 -3.31
C LYS A 226 -22.32 -6.72 -2.83
N ILE A 227 -22.23 -5.77 -3.76
CA ILE A 227 -22.23 -4.32 -3.49
C ILE A 227 -23.67 -3.80 -3.57
N ILE A 228 -24.53 -4.29 -2.67
CA ILE A 228 -25.92 -3.87 -2.56
C ILE A 228 -26.04 -2.46 -1.97
N LYS A 229 -27.25 -1.88 -2.03
CA LYS A 229 -27.53 -0.57 -1.43
C LYS A 229 -27.04 -0.48 0.03
N GLY A 230 -26.33 0.58 0.36
CA GLY A 230 -25.72 0.78 1.68
C GLY A 230 -24.38 0.07 1.90
N VAL A 231 -23.92 -0.75 0.97
CA VAL A 231 -22.59 -1.39 1.01
C VAL A 231 -21.56 -0.54 0.25
N ILE A 232 -20.38 -0.39 0.83
CA ILE A 232 -19.26 0.35 0.25
C ILE A 232 -18.02 -0.54 0.31
N GLN A 233 -17.51 -0.95 -0.85
CA GLN A 233 -16.19 -1.58 -0.93
C GLN A 233 -15.14 -0.50 -1.13
N SER A 234 -14.38 -0.16 -0.09
CA SER A 234 -13.40 0.93 -0.12
C SER A 234 -12.08 0.54 -0.78
N VAL A 235 -11.81 -0.74 -0.93
CA VAL A 235 -10.67 -1.25 -1.70
C VAL A 235 -11.13 -1.58 -3.11
N THR A 236 -10.37 -1.15 -4.10
CA THR A 236 -10.67 -1.42 -5.51
C THR A 236 -10.70 -2.92 -5.78
N PRO A 237 -11.83 -3.47 -6.26
CA PRO A 237 -11.95 -4.90 -6.51
C PRO A 237 -10.94 -5.42 -7.54
N LYS A 238 -10.42 -6.64 -7.34
CA LYS A 238 -9.42 -7.32 -8.18
C LYS A 238 -9.72 -7.22 -9.67
N LYS A 239 -10.99 -7.36 -10.08
CA LYS A 239 -11.40 -7.27 -11.49
C LYS A 239 -11.06 -5.91 -12.14
N PHE A 240 -11.18 -4.81 -11.40
CA PHE A 240 -10.87 -3.47 -11.94
C PHE A 240 -9.37 -3.23 -11.99
N LEU A 241 -8.61 -3.74 -11.01
CA LEU A 241 -7.15 -3.73 -11.04
C LEU A 241 -6.63 -4.47 -12.28
N ARG A 242 -7.11 -5.70 -12.52
CA ARG A 242 -6.76 -6.50 -13.71
C ARG A 242 -7.12 -5.79 -15.00
N ASN A 243 -8.33 -5.29 -15.13
CA ASN A 243 -8.78 -4.60 -16.34
C ASN A 243 -7.95 -3.34 -16.63
N ARG A 244 -7.60 -2.58 -15.59
CA ARG A 244 -6.75 -1.40 -15.75
C ARG A 244 -5.35 -1.77 -16.23
N MET A 245 -4.77 -2.82 -15.67
CA MET A 245 -3.46 -3.30 -16.12
C MET A 245 -3.49 -3.85 -17.54
N ILE A 246 -4.54 -4.56 -17.92
CA ILE A 246 -4.72 -5.04 -19.29
C ILE A 246 -4.80 -3.86 -20.26
N ASN A 247 -5.57 -2.83 -19.94
CA ASN A 247 -5.64 -1.63 -20.78
C ASN A 247 -4.25 -0.97 -20.92
N TYR A 248 -3.53 -0.85 -19.81
CA TYR A 248 -2.16 -0.35 -19.85
C TYR A 248 -1.24 -1.19 -20.75
N LEU A 249 -1.34 -2.52 -20.69
CA LEU A 249 -0.55 -3.40 -21.57
C LEU A 249 -0.93 -3.21 -23.04
N VAL A 250 -2.21 -3.11 -23.35
CA VAL A 250 -2.70 -2.85 -24.72
C VAL A 250 -2.19 -1.51 -25.29
N GLU A 251 -2.12 -0.48 -24.45
CA GLU A 251 -1.69 0.86 -24.84
C GLU A 251 -0.16 0.98 -24.96
N ASN A 252 0.60 0.16 -24.24
CA ASN A 252 2.06 0.31 -24.08
C ASN A 252 2.90 -0.82 -24.69
N LEU A 253 2.31 -1.95 -25.07
CA LEU A 253 3.02 -3.03 -25.75
C LEU A 253 2.80 -2.93 -27.26
N ASN A 254 3.89 -3.06 -28.02
CA ASN A 254 3.85 -3.04 -29.49
C ASN A 254 3.65 -4.44 -30.06
N ARG A 255 3.13 -4.53 -31.28
CA ARG A 255 2.95 -5.82 -31.99
C ARG A 255 4.27 -6.52 -32.32
N GLU A 256 5.36 -5.76 -32.35
CA GLU A 256 6.72 -6.24 -32.64
C GLU A 256 7.47 -6.69 -31.38
N ASP A 257 6.94 -6.39 -30.18
CA ASP A 257 7.54 -6.85 -28.93
C ASP A 257 7.45 -8.39 -28.85
N ASN A 258 8.48 -9.02 -28.30
CA ASN A 258 8.44 -10.43 -27.94
C ASN A 258 7.62 -10.59 -26.64
N ILE A 259 6.35 -10.96 -26.75
CA ILE A 259 5.44 -11.10 -25.60
C ILE A 259 5.40 -12.55 -25.15
N VAL A 260 5.76 -12.80 -23.89
CA VAL A 260 5.73 -14.12 -23.25
C VAL A 260 4.70 -14.09 -22.11
N ILE A 261 3.75 -15.02 -22.11
CA ILE A 261 2.74 -15.15 -21.05
C ILE A 261 3.01 -16.44 -20.27
N ILE A 262 3.22 -16.29 -18.97
CA ILE A 262 3.45 -17.38 -18.02
C ILE A 262 2.25 -17.41 -17.07
N ALA A 263 1.41 -18.44 -17.18
CA ALA A 263 0.23 -18.57 -16.34
C ALA A 263 0.10 -19.97 -15.76
N ASP A 264 -0.19 -20.07 -14.47
CA ASP A 264 -0.47 -21.34 -13.81
C ASP A 264 -1.89 -21.86 -14.07
N SER A 265 -2.17 -23.06 -13.61
CA SER A 265 -3.45 -23.73 -13.83
C SER A 265 -4.65 -23.06 -13.14
N LEU A 266 -4.41 -22.22 -12.13
CA LEU A 266 -5.46 -21.46 -11.41
C LEU A 266 -5.84 -20.16 -12.14
N ASN A 267 -4.99 -19.69 -13.06
CA ASN A 267 -5.15 -18.43 -13.78
C ASN A 267 -5.57 -18.63 -15.27
N LYS A 268 -6.25 -19.73 -15.59
CA LYS A 268 -6.66 -20.08 -16.99
C LYS A 268 -7.55 -19.03 -17.65
N GLU A 269 -8.44 -18.40 -16.89
CA GLU A 269 -9.36 -17.38 -17.42
C GLU A 269 -8.57 -16.15 -17.91
N ILE A 270 -7.62 -15.67 -17.09
CA ILE A 270 -6.79 -14.53 -17.47
C ILE A 270 -5.77 -14.89 -18.55
N ASP A 271 -5.22 -16.10 -18.55
CA ASP A 271 -4.38 -16.64 -19.65
C ASP A 271 -5.13 -16.59 -20.99
N SER A 272 -6.36 -17.09 -21.01
CA SER A 272 -7.21 -17.07 -22.21
C SER A 272 -7.46 -15.64 -22.68
N LYS A 273 -7.82 -14.73 -21.78
CA LYS A 273 -8.06 -13.32 -22.08
C LYS A 273 -6.83 -12.60 -22.64
N LEU A 274 -5.67 -12.80 -22.01
CA LEU A 274 -4.41 -12.22 -22.48
C LEU A 274 -4.01 -12.78 -23.85
N SER A 275 -4.24 -14.07 -24.06
CA SER A 275 -3.98 -14.73 -25.34
C SER A 275 -4.86 -14.24 -26.48
N GLU A 276 -6.09 -13.87 -26.19
CA GLU A 276 -7.00 -13.29 -27.15
C GLU A 276 -6.57 -11.85 -27.55
N ILE A 277 -6.07 -11.09 -26.55
CA ILE A 277 -5.57 -9.73 -26.76
C ILE A 277 -4.21 -9.74 -27.47
N PHE A 278 -3.32 -10.67 -27.13
CA PHE A 278 -1.98 -10.82 -27.70
C PHE A 278 -1.84 -12.16 -28.45
N PRO A 279 -2.43 -12.32 -29.64
CA PRO A 279 -2.52 -13.62 -30.32
C PRO A 279 -1.16 -14.19 -30.74
N ASN A 280 -0.15 -13.32 -30.92
CA ASN A 280 1.22 -13.73 -31.28
C ASN A 280 2.10 -14.01 -30.06
N SER A 281 1.56 -13.93 -28.84
CA SER A 281 2.34 -14.19 -27.63
C SER A 281 2.75 -15.65 -27.49
N ILE A 282 3.93 -15.85 -26.94
CA ILE A 282 4.43 -17.19 -26.58
C ILE A 282 3.85 -17.56 -25.20
N LYS A 283 3.31 -18.77 -25.08
CA LYS A 283 2.68 -19.24 -23.85
C LYS A 283 3.53 -20.29 -23.18
N ILE A 284 3.79 -20.07 -21.89
CA ILE A 284 4.45 -21.05 -21.02
C ILE A 284 3.44 -21.52 -19.98
N LYS A 285 3.21 -22.81 -19.93
CA LYS A 285 2.52 -23.47 -18.81
C LYS A 285 3.57 -24.14 -17.94
N PRO A 286 3.66 -23.80 -16.65
CA PRO A 286 4.57 -24.50 -15.74
C PRO A 286 4.27 -25.99 -15.74
N GLU A 287 5.28 -26.84 -15.92
CA GLU A 287 5.11 -28.32 -15.99
C GLU A 287 4.75 -28.90 -14.62
N PHE A 288 5.35 -28.33 -13.56
CA PHE A 288 5.05 -28.66 -12.17
C PHE A 288 4.65 -27.38 -11.45
N GLU A 289 3.77 -27.45 -10.48
CA GLU A 289 3.35 -26.30 -9.68
C GLU A 289 4.59 -25.57 -9.10
N GLY A 290 5.02 -24.49 -9.77
CA GLY A 290 6.06 -23.60 -9.30
C GLY A 290 7.43 -23.72 -9.94
N TYR A 291 7.60 -24.33 -11.13
CA TYR A 291 8.89 -24.38 -11.79
C TYR A 291 8.80 -24.22 -13.32
N ILE A 292 9.77 -23.50 -13.90
CA ILE A 292 10.02 -23.43 -15.35
C ILE A 292 11.51 -23.73 -15.55
N LEU A 293 11.81 -24.58 -16.54
CA LEU A 293 13.19 -24.90 -16.92
C LEU A 293 13.90 -23.63 -17.40
N PRO A 294 15.09 -23.27 -16.85
CA PRO A 294 15.82 -22.09 -17.26
C PRO A 294 16.13 -22.06 -18.77
N GLU A 295 16.48 -23.21 -19.35
CA GLU A 295 16.80 -23.34 -20.75
C GLU A 295 15.59 -23.05 -21.65
N LEU A 296 14.38 -23.42 -21.19
CA LEU A 296 13.15 -23.09 -21.91
C LEU A 296 12.95 -21.57 -21.91
N LEU A 297 13.05 -20.92 -20.76
CA LEU A 297 12.85 -19.47 -20.66
C LEU A 297 13.89 -18.71 -21.49
N ASP A 298 15.18 -19.09 -21.42
CA ASP A 298 16.25 -18.50 -22.23
C ASP A 298 15.98 -18.61 -23.74
N SER A 299 15.54 -19.80 -24.20
CA SER A 299 15.26 -20.04 -25.62
C SER A 299 14.12 -19.21 -26.21
N LEU A 300 13.26 -18.63 -25.36
CA LEU A 300 12.10 -17.83 -25.76
C LEU A 300 12.37 -16.33 -25.73
N LEU A 301 13.47 -15.89 -25.12
CA LEU A 301 13.85 -14.49 -25.08
C LEU A 301 14.75 -14.15 -26.28
N VAL A 302 14.53 -12.99 -26.87
CA VAL A 302 15.18 -12.53 -28.10
C VAL A 302 16.10 -11.35 -27.79
N ASP A 303 17.33 -11.36 -28.31
CA ASP A 303 18.31 -10.30 -28.05
C ASP A 303 18.00 -8.99 -28.79
N SER A 304 17.37 -9.07 -29.95
CA SER A 304 17.13 -7.93 -30.84
C SER A 304 15.78 -7.23 -30.65
N LEU A 305 14.91 -7.75 -29.79
CA LEU A 305 13.56 -7.22 -29.54
C LEU A 305 13.32 -7.01 -28.03
N PRO A 306 12.49 -6.02 -27.66
CA PRO A 306 12.06 -5.90 -26.26
C PRO A 306 11.25 -7.12 -25.82
N ASN A 307 11.70 -7.81 -24.77
CA ASN A 307 10.98 -8.94 -24.18
C ASN A 307 10.02 -8.45 -23.12
N LYS A 308 8.72 -8.73 -23.27
CA LYS A 308 7.65 -8.35 -22.37
C LYS A 308 7.04 -9.60 -21.76
N VAL A 309 7.39 -9.89 -20.51
CA VAL A 309 6.96 -11.11 -19.81
C VAL A 309 5.80 -10.77 -18.88
N ILE A 310 4.66 -11.43 -19.07
CA ILE A 310 3.47 -11.27 -18.23
C ILE A 310 3.33 -12.53 -17.38
N VAL A 311 3.39 -12.40 -16.06
CA VAL A 311 3.29 -13.52 -15.11
C VAL A 311 1.96 -13.46 -14.38
N GLU A 312 1.15 -14.50 -14.53
CA GLU A 312 -0.15 -14.66 -13.88
C GLU A 312 -0.11 -15.89 -12.95
N SER A 313 0.33 -15.65 -11.73
CA SER A 313 0.42 -16.69 -10.69
C SER A 313 0.30 -16.10 -9.30
N GLU A 314 -0.20 -16.90 -8.37
CA GLU A 314 -0.16 -16.66 -6.92
C GLU A 314 0.74 -17.71 -6.22
N ILE A 315 1.47 -18.53 -7.00
CA ILE A 315 2.39 -19.54 -6.48
C ILE A 315 3.75 -18.88 -6.27
N PHE A 316 4.15 -18.76 -5.01
CA PHE A 316 5.38 -18.07 -4.62
C PHE A 316 6.64 -18.64 -5.30
N THR A 317 6.77 -19.99 -5.31
CA THR A 317 7.94 -20.66 -5.92
C THR A 317 8.08 -20.37 -7.41
N LEU A 318 6.96 -20.30 -8.15
CA LEU A 318 6.96 -19.92 -9.56
C LEU A 318 7.39 -18.47 -9.75
N ILE A 319 6.79 -17.55 -8.99
CA ILE A 319 7.11 -16.12 -9.07
C ILE A 319 8.59 -15.87 -8.76
N SER A 320 9.09 -16.41 -7.65
CA SER A 320 10.48 -16.25 -7.22
C SER A 320 11.47 -16.81 -8.24
N SER A 321 11.17 -18.01 -8.77
CA SER A 321 11.98 -18.65 -9.82
C SER A 321 12.01 -17.82 -11.10
N VAL A 322 10.85 -17.37 -11.59
CA VAL A 322 10.74 -16.56 -12.82
C VAL A 322 11.45 -15.22 -12.66
N VAL A 323 11.25 -14.51 -11.56
CA VAL A 323 11.93 -13.23 -11.30
C VAL A 323 13.46 -13.41 -11.36
N SER A 324 13.99 -14.43 -10.65
CA SER A 324 15.44 -14.68 -10.63
C SER A 324 15.98 -15.07 -12.01
N GLN A 325 15.28 -15.94 -12.72
CA GLN A 325 15.68 -16.39 -14.07
C GLN A 325 15.66 -15.23 -15.06
N LEU A 326 14.58 -14.44 -15.11
CA LEU A 326 14.47 -13.29 -16.02
C LEU A 326 15.54 -12.24 -15.74
N ASN A 327 15.81 -11.95 -14.47
CA ASN A 327 16.86 -11.01 -14.10
C ASN A 327 18.24 -11.46 -14.58
N SER A 328 18.54 -12.77 -14.53
CA SER A 328 19.81 -13.34 -15.02
C SER A 328 19.97 -13.28 -16.54
N GLN A 329 18.88 -13.09 -17.28
CA GLN A 329 18.85 -13.01 -18.75
C GLN A 329 19.06 -11.59 -19.30
N ILE A 330 19.05 -10.57 -18.45
CA ILE A 330 19.26 -9.18 -18.88
C ILE A 330 20.72 -9.00 -19.29
N THR A 331 20.93 -8.51 -20.52
CA THR A 331 22.25 -8.15 -21.05
C THR A 331 22.21 -6.77 -21.71
N SER A 332 23.32 -6.30 -22.27
CA SER A 332 23.35 -5.07 -23.09
C SER A 332 22.51 -5.16 -24.37
N GLU A 333 22.22 -6.37 -24.85
CA GLU A 333 21.48 -6.63 -26.09
C GLU A 333 20.08 -7.18 -25.83
N ARG A 334 19.82 -7.68 -24.62
CA ARG A 334 18.54 -8.31 -24.22
C ARG A 334 17.85 -7.49 -23.14
N ASP A 335 16.86 -6.71 -23.54
CA ASP A 335 15.93 -5.98 -22.63
C ASP A 335 14.80 -6.90 -22.21
N VAL A 336 14.56 -7.04 -20.89
CA VAL A 336 13.46 -7.86 -20.35
C VAL A 336 12.67 -7.05 -19.35
N LYS A 337 11.34 -6.96 -19.54
CA LYS A 337 10.42 -6.27 -18.63
C LYS A 337 9.34 -7.21 -18.13
N LEU A 338 9.03 -7.11 -16.85
CA LEU A 338 8.09 -7.97 -16.14
C LEU A 338 6.78 -7.24 -15.83
N TYR A 339 5.67 -7.92 -16.06
CA TYR A 339 4.33 -7.43 -15.80
C TYR A 339 3.48 -8.49 -15.08
N THR A 340 2.47 -8.03 -14.35
CA THR A 340 1.35 -8.88 -13.89
C THR A 340 0.06 -8.07 -13.92
N THR A 341 -1.05 -8.70 -14.23
CA THR A 341 -2.36 -8.02 -14.19
C THR A 341 -2.89 -7.87 -12.76
N TYR A 342 -2.37 -8.67 -11.83
CA TYR A 342 -2.72 -8.57 -10.43
C TYR A 342 -1.55 -9.01 -9.55
N ARG A 343 -0.99 -8.07 -8.81
CA ARG A 343 0.09 -8.31 -7.86
C ARG A 343 -0.47 -8.86 -6.55
N GLY A 344 -0.18 -10.11 -6.26
CA GLY A 344 -0.44 -10.72 -4.96
C GLY A 344 0.63 -10.38 -3.92
N ASN A 345 0.41 -10.81 -2.67
CA ASN A 345 1.37 -10.60 -1.56
C ASN A 345 2.66 -11.42 -1.74
N GLN A 346 2.69 -12.39 -2.65
CA GLN A 346 3.85 -13.23 -2.93
C GLN A 346 5.10 -12.43 -3.34
N TYR A 347 4.89 -11.30 -3.99
CA TYR A 347 5.97 -10.37 -4.35
C TYR A 347 6.54 -9.56 -3.16
N ASP A 348 5.89 -9.62 -1.98
CA ASP A 348 6.38 -8.99 -0.74
C ASP A 348 7.33 -9.91 0.05
N ASP A 349 7.52 -11.17 -0.38
CA ASP A 349 8.39 -12.10 0.30
C ASP A 349 9.85 -11.64 0.25
N SER A 350 10.53 -11.72 1.38
CA SER A 350 11.91 -11.25 1.55
C SER A 350 12.95 -11.98 0.70
N SER A 351 12.61 -13.11 0.13
CA SER A 351 13.47 -13.86 -0.79
C SER A 351 13.42 -13.35 -2.23
N ILE A 352 12.42 -12.53 -2.58
CA ILE A 352 12.40 -11.82 -3.86
C ILE A 352 13.23 -10.54 -3.70
N ASN A 353 14.31 -10.43 -4.49
CA ASN A 353 15.18 -9.27 -4.42
C ASN A 353 14.49 -8.08 -5.12
N ILE A 354 14.32 -6.97 -4.39
CA ILE A 354 13.72 -5.76 -4.94
C ILE A 354 14.52 -5.18 -6.12
N LYS A 355 15.85 -5.36 -6.11
CA LYS A 355 16.71 -4.95 -7.21
C LYS A 355 16.40 -5.73 -8.49
N ASP A 356 16.11 -7.03 -8.38
CA ASP A 356 15.75 -7.85 -9.53
C ASP A 356 14.42 -7.37 -10.14
N LEU A 357 13.45 -7.01 -9.29
CA LEU A 357 12.21 -6.38 -9.75
C LEU A 357 12.46 -5.01 -10.40
N GLY A 358 13.42 -4.24 -9.86
CA GLY A 358 13.86 -2.95 -10.42
C GLY A 358 14.50 -3.10 -11.80
N ASN A 359 15.43 -4.06 -11.96
CA ASN A 359 16.09 -4.36 -13.23
C ASN A 359 15.08 -4.79 -14.31
N LEU A 360 14.07 -5.57 -13.90
CA LEU A 360 12.97 -6.03 -14.76
C LEU A 360 11.89 -4.96 -14.99
N ALA A 361 12.04 -3.76 -14.43
CA ALA A 361 11.02 -2.70 -14.46
C ALA A 361 9.62 -3.23 -14.16
N PHE A 362 9.50 -4.08 -13.11
CA PHE A 362 8.26 -4.78 -12.75
C PHE A 362 7.10 -3.81 -12.60
N THR A 363 6.07 -3.97 -13.44
CA THR A 363 4.94 -3.03 -13.54
C THR A 363 3.62 -3.74 -13.23
N TYR A 364 2.79 -3.12 -12.39
CA TYR A 364 1.53 -3.68 -11.91
C TYR A 364 0.57 -2.59 -11.41
N THR A 365 -0.69 -2.95 -11.20
CA THR A 365 -1.67 -2.08 -10.52
C THR A 365 -1.67 -2.31 -9.02
N SER A 366 -1.82 -1.22 -8.25
CA SER A 366 -1.84 -1.25 -6.79
C SER A 366 -2.98 -0.41 -6.21
N ILE A 367 -3.46 -0.81 -5.04
CA ILE A 367 -4.44 -0.07 -4.24
C ILE A 367 -3.80 0.96 -3.31
N SER A 368 -2.48 0.90 -3.17
CA SER A 368 -1.70 1.80 -2.31
C SER A 368 -0.36 2.11 -2.97
N LYS A 369 0.15 3.29 -2.67
CA LYS A 369 1.48 3.75 -3.06
C LYS A 369 2.15 4.37 -1.85
N LYS A 370 3.29 3.84 -1.44
CA LYS A 370 4.11 4.49 -0.43
C LYS A 370 4.61 5.82 -0.98
N MET A 371 4.33 6.90 -0.26
CA MET A 371 4.84 8.22 -0.55
C MET A 371 6.02 8.54 0.36
N ASN A 372 6.91 9.39 -0.11
CA ASN A 372 8.06 9.87 0.66
C ASN A 372 8.15 11.39 0.52
N ASN A 373 7.61 12.11 1.50
CA ASN A 373 7.67 13.56 1.57
C ASN A 373 7.53 14.03 3.03
N ASP A 374 7.76 15.31 3.28
CA ASP A 374 7.73 15.90 4.63
C ASP A 374 6.40 15.69 5.36
N SER A 375 5.27 15.69 4.64
CA SER A 375 3.95 15.45 5.24
C SER A 375 3.81 14.04 5.76
N ILE A 376 4.33 13.06 5.01
CA ILE A 376 4.36 11.65 5.44
C ILE A 376 5.27 11.48 6.65
N THR A 377 6.46 12.08 6.64
CA THR A 377 7.38 12.02 7.78
C THR A 377 6.74 12.63 9.05
N LYS A 378 5.99 13.72 8.92
CA LYS A 378 5.24 14.31 10.05
C LYS A 378 4.14 13.38 10.54
N PHE A 379 3.40 12.77 9.64
CA PHE A 379 2.36 11.78 9.94
C PHE A 379 2.93 10.58 10.70
N GLU A 380 4.01 9.99 10.18
CA GLU A 380 4.67 8.83 10.78
C GLU A 380 5.24 9.15 12.17
N ASN A 381 5.92 10.28 12.34
CA ASN A 381 6.47 10.72 13.64
C ASN A 381 5.38 11.01 14.67
N ARG A 382 4.27 11.60 14.25
CA ARG A 382 3.13 11.83 15.13
C ARG A 382 2.48 10.51 15.57
N TYR A 383 2.32 9.57 14.65
CA TYR A 383 1.83 8.23 14.95
C TYR A 383 2.77 7.52 15.94
N LEU A 384 4.08 7.55 15.68
CA LEU A 384 5.10 6.99 16.59
C LEU A 384 4.99 7.55 18.01
N ASN A 385 4.79 8.86 18.15
CA ASN A 385 4.63 9.52 19.46
C ASN A 385 3.34 9.08 20.18
N LEU A 386 2.27 8.75 19.47
CA LEU A 386 1.00 8.34 20.06
C LEU A 386 0.93 6.84 20.38
N PHE A 387 1.53 6.00 19.52
CA PHE A 387 1.36 4.55 19.57
C PHE A 387 2.66 3.77 19.84
N GLY A 388 3.82 4.44 19.88
CA GLY A 388 5.10 3.84 20.23
C GLY A 388 5.78 3.03 19.10
N SER A 389 5.22 3.00 17.89
CA SER A 389 5.78 2.31 16.72
C SER A 389 5.49 3.10 15.44
N PHE A 390 6.24 2.85 14.37
CA PHE A 390 5.91 3.40 13.06
C PHE A 390 4.66 2.74 12.48
N PRO A 391 3.82 3.49 11.72
CA PRO A 391 2.65 2.93 11.08
C PRO A 391 3.05 1.98 9.95
N ASN A 392 2.43 0.81 9.89
CA ASN A 392 2.55 -0.10 8.77
C ASN A 392 1.37 0.08 7.78
N LYS A 393 1.37 -0.70 6.70
CA LYS A 393 0.34 -0.62 5.65
C LYS A 393 -1.09 -0.83 6.15
N ASP A 394 -1.30 -1.64 7.19
CA ASP A 394 -2.63 -1.93 7.74
C ASP A 394 -3.11 -0.77 8.62
N VAL A 395 -2.21 -0.12 9.37
CA VAL A 395 -2.46 1.15 10.09
C VAL A 395 -2.86 2.25 9.12
N ILE A 396 -2.05 2.48 8.08
CA ILE A 396 -2.30 3.55 7.11
C ILE A 396 -3.62 3.31 6.38
N ARG A 397 -3.93 2.06 6.05
CA ARG A 397 -5.24 1.71 5.46
C ARG A 397 -6.40 2.02 6.40
N GLY A 398 -6.26 1.70 7.69
CA GLY A 398 -7.26 2.03 8.72
C GLY A 398 -7.50 3.53 8.80
N TYR A 399 -6.42 4.32 8.79
CA TYR A 399 -6.48 5.78 8.78
C TYR A 399 -7.15 6.34 7.52
N ASP A 400 -6.66 5.97 6.33
CA ASP A 400 -7.12 6.53 5.06
C ASP A 400 -8.61 6.24 4.82
N VAL A 401 -9.05 5.00 5.02
CA VAL A 401 -10.45 4.60 4.85
C VAL A 401 -11.35 5.33 5.85
N THR A 402 -10.94 5.40 7.11
CA THR A 402 -11.76 6.01 8.16
C THR A 402 -11.91 7.51 7.91
N LYS A 403 -10.83 8.19 7.60
CA LYS A 403 -10.85 9.64 7.32
C LYS A 403 -11.74 9.96 6.11
N ASP A 404 -11.56 9.25 4.99
CA ASP A 404 -12.36 9.46 3.79
C ASP A 404 -13.86 9.24 4.04
N ILE A 405 -14.22 8.12 4.67
CA ILE A 405 -15.61 7.76 4.91
C ILE A 405 -16.29 8.73 5.88
N LEU A 406 -15.63 9.08 6.98
CA LEU A 406 -16.22 10.01 7.97
C LEU A 406 -16.43 11.41 7.39
N LEU A 407 -15.48 11.91 6.60
CA LEU A 407 -15.64 13.20 5.91
C LEU A 407 -16.81 13.16 4.90
N ARG A 408 -16.98 12.05 4.16
CA ARG A 408 -18.12 11.88 3.23
C ARG A 408 -19.46 11.85 3.97
N VAL A 409 -19.54 11.10 5.08
CA VAL A 409 -20.77 11.03 5.92
C VAL A 409 -21.13 12.42 6.48
N LEU A 410 -20.15 13.21 6.87
CA LEU A 410 -20.36 14.58 7.34
C LEU A 410 -20.87 15.52 6.26
N ILE A 411 -20.42 15.33 5.02
CA ILE A 411 -20.87 16.14 3.88
C ILE A 411 -22.29 15.75 3.46
N ASP A 412 -22.60 14.48 3.37
CA ASP A 412 -23.91 13.95 3.05
C ASP A 412 -24.08 12.53 3.61
N LYS A 413 -25.07 12.32 4.47
CA LYS A 413 -25.41 10.99 5.01
C LYS A 413 -25.78 9.98 3.92
N ASN A 414 -26.28 10.45 2.78
CA ASN A 414 -26.45 9.63 1.59
C ASN A 414 -25.17 9.60 0.76
N LEU A 415 -24.32 8.61 1.02
CA LEU A 415 -23.01 8.47 0.39
C LEU A 415 -23.06 8.35 -1.14
N ASN A 416 -24.19 7.92 -1.73
CA ASN A 416 -24.37 7.96 -3.19
C ASN A 416 -24.29 9.37 -3.78
N ARG A 417 -24.55 10.41 -2.99
CA ARG A 417 -24.39 11.81 -3.43
C ARG A 417 -22.96 12.30 -3.38
N THR A 418 -22.08 11.58 -2.71
CA THR A 418 -20.65 11.93 -2.62
C THR A 418 -19.83 11.40 -3.80
N THR A 419 -20.41 10.57 -4.68
CA THR A 419 -19.77 10.08 -5.91
C THR A 419 -19.50 11.20 -6.94
N LYS A 420 -20.07 12.37 -6.76
CA LYS A 420 -19.82 13.56 -7.58
C LYS A 420 -18.48 14.24 -7.31
N TYR A 421 -17.81 13.88 -6.22
CA TYR A 421 -16.49 14.41 -5.91
C TYR A 421 -15.42 13.63 -6.67
N ASP A 422 -14.42 14.36 -7.16
CA ASP A 422 -13.27 13.79 -7.86
C ASP A 422 -12.47 12.84 -6.95
N GLU A 423 -11.48 12.17 -7.51
CA GLU A 423 -10.55 11.31 -6.77
C GLU A 423 -9.92 12.05 -5.59
N GLN A 424 -9.96 11.43 -4.42
CA GLN A 424 -9.35 11.94 -3.20
C GLN A 424 -8.11 11.11 -2.88
N SER A 425 -6.99 11.76 -2.61
CA SER A 425 -5.74 11.12 -2.21
C SER A 425 -5.48 11.36 -0.73
N TYR A 426 -5.01 10.32 -0.05
CA TYR A 426 -4.63 10.31 1.35
C TYR A 426 -3.17 9.89 1.51
N ILE A 427 -2.81 9.25 2.63
CA ILE A 427 -1.42 8.90 2.93
C ILE A 427 -0.83 7.92 1.91
N GLU A 428 -1.52 6.80 1.66
CA GLU A 428 -1.11 5.81 0.64
C GLU A 428 -2.24 5.42 -0.31
N SER A 429 -3.48 5.87 -0.06
CA SER A 429 -4.67 5.42 -0.77
C SER A 429 -5.31 6.52 -1.57
N LYS A 430 -6.03 6.12 -2.63
CA LYS A 430 -6.91 7.00 -3.41
C LYS A 430 -8.34 6.46 -3.39
N PHE A 431 -9.32 7.36 -3.36
CA PHE A 431 -10.74 6.99 -3.36
C PHE A 431 -11.52 7.77 -4.40
N LEU A 432 -12.10 7.03 -5.35
CA LEU A 432 -13.08 7.50 -6.32
C LEU A 432 -14.23 6.51 -6.36
N TYR A 433 -15.29 6.78 -5.61
CA TYR A 433 -16.42 5.86 -5.55
C TYR A 433 -17.32 5.96 -6.77
N LYS A 434 -17.66 4.79 -7.33
CA LYS A 434 -18.65 4.60 -8.38
C LYS A 434 -19.79 3.76 -7.89
N LYS A 435 -20.98 4.01 -8.45
CA LYS A 435 -22.18 3.25 -8.10
C LYS A 435 -22.19 1.90 -8.83
N ASP A 436 -22.42 0.84 -8.08
CA ASP A 436 -22.66 -0.50 -8.62
C ASP A 436 -24.11 -0.66 -9.12
N THR A 437 -24.35 -1.64 -9.97
CA THR A 437 -25.66 -1.98 -10.51
C THR A 437 -26.69 -2.36 -9.44
N LEU A 438 -26.21 -2.92 -8.32
CA LEU A 438 -27.05 -3.28 -7.15
C LEU A 438 -27.23 -2.11 -6.16
N GLY A 439 -26.73 -0.93 -6.48
CA GLY A 439 -27.00 0.33 -5.77
C GLY A 439 -26.03 0.69 -4.67
N GLY A 440 -25.03 -0.14 -4.35
CA GLY A 440 -23.94 0.19 -3.45
C GLY A 440 -22.79 0.91 -4.16
N LEU A 441 -21.68 1.11 -3.47
CA LEU A 441 -20.52 1.84 -3.95
C LEU A 441 -19.25 0.98 -3.93
N TYR A 442 -18.40 1.15 -4.93
CA TYR A 442 -17.07 0.57 -4.95
C TYR A 442 -16.03 1.64 -5.29
N ASN A 443 -14.85 1.49 -4.72
CA ASN A 443 -13.71 2.31 -5.12
C ASN A 443 -13.21 1.88 -6.49
N SER A 444 -12.96 2.85 -7.37
CA SER A 444 -12.41 2.63 -8.71
C SER A 444 -11.00 3.19 -8.89
N SER A 445 -10.46 3.84 -7.85
CA SER A 445 -9.11 4.40 -7.86
C SER A 445 -8.05 3.34 -7.67
N MET A 446 -6.93 3.52 -8.35
CA MET A 446 -5.75 2.67 -8.24
C MET A 446 -4.53 3.39 -8.79
N PHE A 447 -3.36 2.86 -8.49
CA PHE A 447 -2.08 3.29 -9.06
C PHE A 447 -1.63 2.28 -10.12
N ILE A 448 -0.86 2.73 -11.11
CA ILE A 448 0.03 1.88 -11.88
C ILE A 448 1.44 2.16 -11.38
N LEU A 449 2.08 1.14 -10.84
CA LEU A 449 3.39 1.24 -10.20
C LEU A 449 4.43 0.46 -11.02
N ARG A 450 5.65 1.01 -11.05
CA ARG A 450 6.82 0.39 -11.67
C ARG A 450 7.98 0.38 -10.69
N HIS A 451 8.64 -0.75 -10.54
CA HIS A 451 9.92 -0.81 -9.86
C HIS A 451 11.02 -0.20 -10.73
N ARG A 452 11.87 0.60 -10.12
CA ARG A 452 13.04 1.19 -10.75
C ARG A 452 14.20 1.18 -9.77
N GLU A 453 15.19 0.36 -10.03
CA GLU A 453 16.28 0.07 -9.09
C GLU A 453 15.75 -0.42 -7.73
N TYR A 454 15.82 0.39 -6.70
CA TYR A 454 15.29 0.11 -5.35
C TYR A 454 14.00 0.85 -5.02
N ASP A 455 13.53 1.72 -5.92
CA ASP A 455 12.35 2.55 -5.72
C ASP A 455 11.13 2.04 -6.49
N ILE A 456 9.96 2.57 -6.13
CA ILE A 456 8.70 2.30 -6.81
C ILE A 456 8.11 3.64 -7.27
N GLU A 457 8.02 3.83 -8.56
CA GLU A 457 7.45 5.03 -9.18
C GLU A 457 6.00 4.80 -9.65
N GLU A 458 5.18 5.84 -9.61
CA GLU A 458 3.86 5.83 -10.22
C GLU A 458 3.97 6.24 -11.69
N ILE A 459 3.37 5.47 -12.56
CA ILE A 459 3.21 5.83 -13.96
C ILE A 459 1.95 6.71 -14.06
N ILE A 460 2.18 7.99 -14.32
CA ILE A 460 1.11 8.95 -14.59
C ILE A 460 0.91 8.97 -16.11
N GLU A 461 -0.27 8.52 -16.56
CA GLU A 461 -0.64 8.62 -17.96
C GLU A 461 -1.00 10.08 -18.28
N GLN A 462 -0.48 10.57 -19.39
CA GLN A 462 -0.72 11.93 -19.89
C GLN A 462 -2.06 12.02 -20.63
#